data_6c021704e935f28180b7fc6c70f7ea7a
#
_entry.id   6c021704e935f28180b7fc6c70f7ea7a
#
_cell.length_a   1.000
_cell.length_b   1.000
_cell.length_c   1.000
_cell.angle_alpha   90.00
_cell.angle_beta   90.00
_cell.angle_gamma   90.00
#
_symmetry.space_group_name_H-M   'P 1'
#
loop_
_entity.id
_entity.type
_entity.pdbx_description
1 polymer ?
#
loop_
_entity_poly.entity_id
_entity_poly.type
_entity_poly.pdbx_seq_one_letter_code
_entity_poly.pdbx_strand_id
1 'polypeptide(L)'
;MEMSQVEGLDAPAIMRIGAARLTAGQITAALTRARRRGIPAKAAAIAAALRTEHMRQPQPLAEAYAAAVRSLTVIIAALNGEIATMERQVTACFRRHPDAAIYLSQPGTAEVLGARELGEFGDDPHRYATAKARKNYAATSPVTRQSGKKKIVMARFIRNDRLADALHRQAQSALRASPGARAYYDEQRDKGLDHDGALRALSNRLVGILHGCLKTGTLYDEATAWSHRVTTSRAA
;
A
#
# COMPACT_ATOMS: atom_id res chain seq x y z
N MET A 1 24.97 -5.58 -5.88
CA MET A 1 24.31 -6.70 -6.57
C MET A 1 23.16 -7.16 -5.71
N GLU A 2 21.99 -6.99 -6.24
CA GLU A 2 20.72 -6.94 -5.53
C GLU A 2 20.38 -8.23 -4.80
N MET A 3 20.54 -8.21 -3.47
CA MET A 3 19.99 -9.24 -2.56
C MET A 3 18.45 -9.26 -2.55
N SER A 4 17.80 -8.25 -3.14
CA SER A 4 16.34 -8.15 -3.22
C SER A 4 15.66 -9.22 -4.09
N GLN A 5 16.41 -9.95 -4.91
CA GLN A 5 15.85 -10.99 -5.78
C GLN A 5 15.76 -12.39 -5.12
N VAL A 6 16.33 -12.57 -3.94
CA VAL A 6 16.30 -13.85 -3.21
C VAL A 6 15.12 -13.93 -2.23
N GLU A 7 14.37 -12.85 -2.07
CA GLU A 7 13.21 -12.71 -1.16
C GLU A 7 12.00 -13.61 -1.46
N GLY A 8 12.15 -14.67 -2.14
CA GLY A 8 11.04 -15.61 -2.43
C GLY A 8 11.37 -17.07 -2.19
N LEU A 9 12.59 -17.35 -1.77
CA LEU A 9 12.98 -18.69 -1.38
C LEU A 9 12.70 -18.88 0.11
N ASP A 10 11.97 -19.95 0.48
CA ASP A 10 11.77 -20.25 1.88
C ASP A 10 13.11 -20.64 2.56
N ALA A 11 13.26 -20.34 3.84
CA ALA A 11 14.48 -20.61 4.59
C ALA A 11 14.95 -22.09 4.49
N PRO A 12 14.04 -23.10 4.51
CA PRO A 12 14.42 -24.48 4.28
C PRO A 12 14.99 -24.78 2.88
N ALA A 13 14.52 -24.07 1.85
CA ALA A 13 15.07 -24.24 0.50
C ALA A 13 16.50 -23.68 0.39
N ILE A 14 16.74 -22.52 1.00
CA ILE A 14 18.08 -21.91 1.05
C ILE A 14 19.05 -22.77 1.89
N MET A 15 18.59 -23.35 2.99
CA MET A 15 19.42 -24.25 3.83
C MET A 15 19.83 -25.55 3.13
N ARG A 16 19.01 -26.06 2.20
CA ARG A 16 19.36 -27.24 1.41
C ARG A 16 20.36 -26.95 0.29
N ILE A 17 20.69 -25.71 0.05
CA ILE A 17 21.61 -25.25 -1.00
C ILE A 17 23.08 -25.37 -0.57
N GLY A 18 23.40 -25.98 0.55
CA GLY A 18 24.77 -26.29 0.91
C GLY A 18 25.45 -27.09 -0.19
N ALA A 19 26.12 -26.45 -1.15
CA ALA A 19 26.90 -26.95 -2.26
C ALA A 19 26.14 -27.54 -3.49
N ALA A 20 24.83 -27.73 -3.49
CA ALA A 20 24.11 -28.15 -4.68
C ALA A 20 23.62 -26.95 -5.49
N ARG A 21 23.99 -26.87 -6.78
CA ARG A 21 23.48 -25.82 -7.70
C ARG A 21 21.98 -26.01 -7.86
N LEU A 22 21.19 -25.00 -7.48
CA LEU A 22 19.74 -24.99 -7.73
C LEU A 22 19.47 -25.15 -9.23
N THR A 23 18.59 -26.08 -9.55
CA THR A 23 18.10 -26.23 -10.93
C THR A 23 17.11 -25.13 -11.26
N ALA A 24 16.99 -24.77 -12.54
CA ALA A 24 16.00 -23.80 -12.99
C ALA A 24 14.56 -24.19 -12.55
N GLY A 25 14.26 -25.49 -12.52
CA GLY A 25 12.97 -26.01 -12.05
C GLY A 25 12.72 -25.73 -10.56
N GLN A 26 13.71 -25.90 -9.71
CA GLN A 26 13.62 -25.61 -8.28
C GLN A 26 13.42 -24.11 -8.02
N ILE A 27 14.14 -23.26 -8.75
CA ILE A 27 13.97 -21.80 -8.68
C ILE A 27 12.55 -21.41 -9.11
N THR A 28 12.08 -21.94 -10.24
CA THR A 28 10.73 -21.70 -10.76
C THR A 28 9.66 -22.14 -9.76
N ALA A 29 9.79 -23.34 -9.17
CA ALA A 29 8.86 -23.85 -8.17
C ALA A 29 8.81 -22.97 -6.91
N ALA A 30 9.96 -22.49 -6.42
CA ALA A 30 10.06 -21.60 -5.28
C ALA A 30 9.38 -20.25 -5.57
N LEU A 31 9.63 -19.64 -6.73
CA LEU A 31 9.02 -18.38 -7.15
C LEU A 31 7.49 -18.51 -7.33
N THR A 32 7.03 -19.67 -7.84
CA THR A 32 5.59 -19.96 -7.99
C THR A 32 4.93 -20.08 -6.62
N ARG A 33 5.52 -20.81 -5.69
CA ARG A 33 5.03 -20.94 -4.30
C ARG A 33 4.96 -19.58 -3.61
N ALA A 34 5.96 -18.74 -3.83
CA ALA A 34 6.01 -17.36 -3.32
C ALA A 34 5.09 -16.40 -4.10
N ARG A 35 4.28 -16.85 -5.05
CA ARG A 35 3.33 -16.07 -5.86
C ARG A 35 3.99 -14.86 -6.52
N ARG A 36 5.24 -14.98 -6.97
CA ARG A 36 5.96 -13.88 -7.61
C ARG A 36 5.48 -13.67 -9.05
N ARG A 37 5.55 -12.42 -9.54
CA ARG A 37 5.25 -12.09 -10.93
C ARG A 37 6.51 -12.15 -11.79
N GLY A 38 6.36 -12.43 -13.10
CA GLY A 38 7.49 -12.49 -14.03
C GLY A 38 8.44 -13.65 -13.74
N ILE A 39 7.91 -14.80 -13.34
CA ILE A 39 8.66 -15.98 -12.90
C ILE A 39 9.74 -16.42 -13.90
N PRO A 40 9.45 -16.55 -15.23
CA PRO A 40 10.48 -17.03 -16.17
C PRO A 40 11.72 -16.15 -16.21
N ALA A 41 11.54 -14.83 -16.32
CA ALA A 41 12.63 -13.88 -16.36
C ALA A 41 13.44 -13.86 -15.06
N LYS A 42 12.76 -13.90 -13.90
CA LYS A 42 13.40 -13.95 -12.58
C LYS A 42 14.16 -15.25 -12.37
N ALA A 43 13.57 -16.38 -12.75
CA ALA A 43 14.22 -17.68 -12.63
C ALA A 43 15.49 -17.75 -13.50
N ALA A 44 15.44 -17.22 -14.73
CA ALA A 44 16.59 -17.13 -15.60
C ALA A 44 17.68 -16.21 -15.02
N ALA A 45 17.33 -15.04 -14.51
CA ALA A 45 18.26 -14.12 -13.89
C ALA A 45 18.94 -14.72 -12.64
N ILE A 46 18.18 -15.37 -11.75
CA ILE A 46 18.72 -16.07 -10.57
C ILE A 46 19.65 -17.21 -11.01
N ALA A 47 19.22 -18.03 -11.97
CA ALA A 47 20.03 -19.13 -12.46
C ALA A 47 21.34 -18.64 -13.12
N ALA A 48 21.31 -17.53 -13.86
CA ALA A 48 22.48 -16.90 -14.42
C ALA A 48 23.43 -16.38 -13.33
N ALA A 49 22.91 -15.65 -12.35
CA ALA A 49 23.68 -15.13 -11.22
C ALA A 49 24.36 -16.25 -10.42
N LEU A 50 23.68 -17.38 -10.18
CA LEU A 50 24.25 -18.52 -9.47
C LEU A 50 25.34 -19.26 -10.27
N ARG A 51 25.39 -19.10 -11.58
CA ARG A 51 26.39 -19.72 -12.47
C ARG A 51 27.54 -18.80 -12.84
N THR A 52 27.41 -17.52 -12.56
CA THR A 52 28.48 -16.54 -12.82
C THR A 52 29.69 -16.89 -11.95
N GLU A 53 30.85 -16.84 -12.52
CA GLU A 53 32.10 -17.02 -11.79
C GLU A 53 32.38 -15.76 -10.97
N HIS A 54 32.42 -15.92 -9.65
CA HIS A 54 32.73 -14.83 -8.71
C HIS A 54 34.12 -15.01 -8.14
N MET A 55 34.78 -13.91 -7.76
CA MET A 55 36.04 -13.96 -7.02
C MET A 55 35.83 -14.81 -5.74
N ARG A 56 36.69 -15.81 -5.58
CA ARG A 56 36.67 -16.69 -4.41
C ARG A 56 37.19 -15.92 -3.19
N GLN A 57 36.42 -15.93 -2.12
CA GLN A 57 36.87 -15.44 -0.82
C GLN A 57 37.60 -16.57 -0.07
N PRO A 58 38.52 -16.25 0.87
CA PRO A 58 39.06 -17.25 1.77
C PRO A 58 37.96 -18.05 2.46
N GLN A 59 38.16 -19.36 2.59
CA GLN A 59 37.12 -20.27 3.10
C GLN A 59 36.53 -19.85 4.45
N PRO A 60 37.33 -19.41 5.48
CA PRO A 60 36.76 -18.97 6.76
C PRO A 60 35.81 -17.78 6.60
N LEU A 61 36.11 -16.84 5.68
CA LEU A 61 35.28 -15.68 5.40
C LEU A 61 33.98 -16.08 4.69
N ALA A 62 34.06 -16.99 3.73
CA ALA A 62 32.88 -17.54 3.05
C ALA A 62 31.93 -18.26 4.02
N GLU A 63 32.48 -19.04 4.95
CA GLU A 63 31.72 -19.75 5.98
C GLU A 63 31.04 -18.77 6.96
N ALA A 64 31.73 -17.70 7.37
CA ALA A 64 31.18 -16.66 8.22
C ALA A 64 30.01 -15.94 7.55
N TYR A 65 30.16 -15.55 6.27
CA TYR A 65 29.07 -14.94 5.51
C TYR A 65 27.90 -15.89 5.31
N ALA A 66 28.17 -17.17 5.02
CA ALA A 66 27.12 -18.18 4.88
C ALA A 66 26.35 -18.38 6.20
N ALA A 67 27.02 -18.33 7.34
CA ALA A 67 26.37 -18.38 8.65
C ALA A 67 25.51 -17.16 8.90
N ALA A 68 26.01 -15.94 8.59
CA ALA A 68 25.25 -14.69 8.72
C ALA A 68 24.00 -14.70 7.83
N VAL A 69 24.13 -15.10 6.56
CA VAL A 69 22.98 -15.18 5.64
C VAL A 69 21.92 -16.18 6.14
N ARG A 70 22.34 -17.36 6.63
CA ARG A 70 21.40 -18.31 7.24
C ARG A 70 20.65 -17.72 8.42
N SER A 71 21.35 -17.07 9.34
CA SER A 71 20.72 -16.44 10.50
C SER A 71 19.73 -15.35 10.10
N LEU A 72 20.11 -14.45 9.18
CA LEU A 72 19.22 -13.39 8.68
C LEU A 72 17.98 -13.96 7.98
N THR A 73 18.14 -15.04 7.22
CA THR A 73 17.01 -15.69 6.54
C THR A 73 16.01 -16.27 7.55
N VAL A 74 16.51 -16.90 8.62
CA VAL A 74 15.65 -17.41 9.71
C VAL A 74 14.90 -16.29 10.38
N ILE A 75 15.57 -15.16 10.70
CA ILE A 75 14.94 -14.00 11.32
C ILE A 75 13.85 -13.42 10.41
N ILE A 76 14.15 -13.23 9.12
CA ILE A 76 13.16 -12.72 8.15
C ILE A 76 11.95 -13.66 8.03
N ALA A 77 12.18 -14.97 8.00
CA ALA A 77 11.09 -15.94 7.95
C ALA A 77 10.21 -15.90 9.21
N ALA A 78 10.81 -15.78 10.40
CA ALA A 78 10.08 -15.62 11.65
C ALA A 78 9.26 -14.33 11.67
N LEU A 79 9.86 -13.20 11.30
CA LEU A 79 9.17 -11.91 11.22
C LEU A 79 7.98 -11.95 10.25
N ASN A 80 8.14 -12.56 9.08
CA ASN A 80 7.02 -12.72 8.14
C ASN A 80 5.89 -13.59 8.70
N GLY A 81 6.22 -14.63 9.47
CA GLY A 81 5.24 -15.45 10.18
C GLY A 81 4.44 -14.66 11.22
N GLU A 82 5.12 -13.85 12.02
CA GLU A 82 4.50 -12.99 13.01
C GLU A 82 3.64 -11.89 12.38
N ILE A 83 4.11 -11.25 11.31
CA ILE A 83 3.32 -10.27 10.54
C ILE A 83 2.03 -10.90 10.06
N ALA A 84 2.08 -12.09 9.43
CA ALA A 84 0.88 -12.78 8.97
C ALA A 84 -0.08 -13.15 10.11
N THR A 85 0.44 -13.45 11.29
CA THR A 85 -0.37 -13.72 12.50
C THR A 85 -1.06 -12.45 12.99
N MET A 86 -0.34 -11.34 13.09
CA MET A 86 -0.90 -10.04 13.47
C MET A 86 -1.94 -9.54 12.47
N GLU A 87 -1.70 -9.69 11.17
CA GLU A 87 -2.68 -9.34 10.12
C GLU A 87 -3.98 -10.11 10.28
N ARG A 88 -3.92 -11.42 10.57
CA ARG A 88 -5.14 -12.22 10.86
C ARG A 88 -5.90 -11.71 12.08
N GLN A 89 -5.19 -11.36 13.16
CA GLN A 89 -5.81 -10.84 14.39
C GLN A 89 -6.46 -9.47 14.12
N VAL A 90 -5.77 -8.56 13.47
CA VAL A 90 -6.29 -7.24 13.09
C VAL A 90 -7.54 -7.39 12.21
N THR A 91 -7.50 -8.26 11.20
CA THR A 91 -8.65 -8.53 10.34
C THR A 91 -9.84 -9.08 11.12
N ALA A 92 -9.60 -10.04 12.02
CA ALA A 92 -10.67 -10.64 12.83
C ALA A 92 -11.30 -9.61 13.79
N CYS A 93 -10.52 -8.72 14.38
CA CYS A 93 -11.02 -7.63 15.22
C CYS A 93 -11.79 -6.59 14.41
N PHE A 94 -11.21 -6.15 13.30
CA PHE A 94 -11.80 -5.14 12.43
C PHE A 94 -13.17 -5.57 11.88
N ARG A 95 -13.31 -6.81 11.41
CA ARG A 95 -14.57 -7.33 10.86
C ARG A 95 -15.73 -7.36 11.86
N ARG A 96 -15.45 -7.32 13.16
CA ARG A 96 -16.47 -7.24 14.21
C ARG A 96 -16.95 -5.81 14.48
N HIS A 97 -16.26 -4.81 13.96
CA HIS A 97 -16.65 -3.42 14.13
C HIS A 97 -17.89 -3.08 13.29
N PRO A 98 -18.89 -2.34 13.84
CA PRO A 98 -20.12 -1.99 13.10
C PRO A 98 -19.85 -1.30 11.76
N ASP A 99 -18.86 -0.42 11.70
CA ASP A 99 -18.52 0.35 10.49
C ASP A 99 -17.60 -0.40 9.52
N ALA A 100 -17.15 -1.63 9.85
CA ALA A 100 -16.23 -2.37 9.00
C ALA A 100 -16.70 -2.50 7.55
N ALA A 101 -18.00 -2.78 7.36
CA ALA A 101 -18.60 -2.89 6.04
C ALA A 101 -18.51 -1.58 5.24
N ILE A 102 -18.66 -0.43 5.90
CA ILE A 102 -18.55 0.90 5.28
C ILE A 102 -17.12 1.16 4.83
N TYR A 103 -16.12 0.86 5.66
CA TYR A 103 -14.71 0.99 5.28
C TYR A 103 -14.34 0.05 4.13
N LEU A 104 -14.77 -1.22 4.20
CA LEU A 104 -14.49 -2.22 3.16
C LEU A 104 -15.18 -1.92 1.82
N SER A 105 -16.28 -1.19 1.85
CA SER A 105 -16.95 -0.75 0.62
C SER A 105 -16.19 0.34 -0.13
N GLN A 106 -15.29 1.07 0.56
CA GLN A 106 -14.53 2.15 -0.07
C GLN A 106 -13.55 1.62 -1.11
N PRO A 107 -13.41 2.31 -2.26
CA PRO A 107 -12.51 1.85 -3.31
C PRO A 107 -11.06 1.83 -2.82
N GLY A 108 -10.38 0.72 -3.11
CA GLY A 108 -8.97 0.54 -2.75
C GLY A 108 -8.70 0.15 -1.31
N THR A 109 -9.73 -0.06 -0.49
CA THR A 109 -9.61 -0.46 0.91
C THR A 109 -9.80 -1.96 1.07
N ALA A 110 -8.85 -2.61 1.76
CA ALA A 110 -8.91 -3.99 2.22
C ALA A 110 -8.84 -4.01 3.75
N GLU A 111 -8.95 -5.20 4.37
CA GLU A 111 -9.09 -5.35 5.83
C GLU A 111 -8.02 -4.62 6.63
N VAL A 112 -6.74 -4.83 6.31
CA VAL A 112 -5.62 -4.21 7.04
C VAL A 112 -5.63 -2.69 6.88
N LEU A 113 -5.94 -2.22 5.68
CA LEU A 113 -5.98 -0.78 5.40
C LEU A 113 -7.18 -0.12 6.07
N GLY A 114 -8.37 -0.73 5.99
CA GLY A 114 -9.58 -0.27 6.67
C GLY A 114 -9.42 -0.24 8.18
N ALA A 115 -8.77 -1.27 8.76
CA ALA A 115 -8.45 -1.30 10.18
C ALA A 115 -7.51 -0.16 10.60
N ARG A 116 -6.50 0.17 9.77
CA ARG A 116 -5.61 1.31 10.01
C ARG A 116 -6.36 2.63 9.95
N GLU A 117 -7.20 2.82 8.94
CA GLU A 117 -8.00 4.04 8.80
C GLU A 117 -8.97 4.21 9.97
N LEU A 118 -9.69 3.16 10.35
CA LEU A 118 -10.59 3.17 11.50
C LEU A 118 -9.83 3.48 12.80
N GLY A 119 -8.71 2.80 13.05
CA GLY A 119 -7.91 3.00 14.26
C GLY A 119 -7.35 4.42 14.39
N GLU A 120 -6.95 5.05 13.27
CA GLU A 120 -6.43 6.41 13.29
C GLU A 120 -7.54 7.48 13.30
N PHE A 121 -8.68 7.24 12.66
CA PHE A 121 -9.85 8.13 12.74
C PHE A 121 -10.59 8.01 14.07
N GLY A 122 -10.58 6.84 14.69
CA GLY A 122 -11.42 6.47 15.84
C GLY A 122 -12.86 6.18 15.42
N ASP A 123 -13.58 5.58 16.34
CA ASP A 123 -14.96 5.07 16.20
C ASP A 123 -16.05 5.98 16.75
N ASP A 124 -15.69 7.09 17.40
CA ASP A 124 -16.66 8.07 17.88
C ASP A 124 -17.36 8.78 16.71
N PRO A 125 -18.69 8.56 16.52
CA PRO A 125 -19.45 9.16 15.42
C PRO A 125 -19.51 10.70 15.51
N HIS A 126 -19.31 11.27 16.68
CA HIS A 126 -19.39 12.71 16.94
C HIS A 126 -18.04 13.43 16.86
N ARG A 127 -16.94 12.69 16.74
CA ARG A 127 -15.58 13.24 16.69
C ARG A 127 -15.40 14.27 15.57
N TYR A 128 -16.08 14.10 14.44
CA TYR A 128 -15.98 15.00 13.28
C TYR A 128 -17.34 15.54 12.90
N ALA A 129 -17.64 16.77 13.32
CA ALA A 129 -18.89 17.44 13.00
C ALA A 129 -19.13 17.59 11.48
N THR A 130 -18.08 17.70 10.69
CA THR A 130 -18.17 17.92 9.24
C THR A 130 -17.11 17.13 8.48
N ALA A 131 -17.37 16.88 7.17
CA ALA A 131 -16.38 16.30 6.28
C ALA A 131 -15.08 17.12 6.23
N LYS A 132 -15.18 18.46 6.34
CA LYS A 132 -14.02 19.35 6.39
C LYS A 132 -13.18 19.11 7.64
N ALA A 133 -13.79 18.88 8.79
CA ALA A 133 -13.08 18.57 10.03
C ALA A 133 -12.31 17.24 9.90
N ARG A 134 -12.95 16.17 9.36
CA ARG A 134 -12.30 14.88 9.10
C ARG A 134 -11.14 15.01 8.10
N LYS A 135 -11.32 15.74 7.01
CA LYS A 135 -10.28 16.04 6.01
C LYS A 135 -9.10 16.81 6.61
N ASN A 136 -9.37 17.75 7.51
CA ASN A 136 -8.33 18.52 8.20
C ASN A 136 -7.51 17.62 9.14
N TYR A 137 -8.17 16.74 9.89
CA TYR A 137 -7.50 15.77 10.75
C TYR A 137 -6.66 14.78 9.93
N ALA A 138 -7.19 14.29 8.83
CA ALA A 138 -6.50 13.43 7.88
C ALA A 138 -5.33 14.13 7.15
N ALA A 139 -5.17 15.43 7.33
CA ALA A 139 -4.19 16.27 6.63
C ALA A 139 -4.27 16.25 5.10
N THR A 140 -5.37 15.76 4.55
CA THR A 140 -5.61 15.73 3.10
C THR A 140 -6.06 17.09 2.55
N SER A 141 -6.67 17.92 3.39
CA SER A 141 -7.03 19.29 3.03
C SER A 141 -5.79 20.17 2.86
N PRO A 142 -5.67 20.92 1.76
CA PRO A 142 -4.57 21.86 1.59
C PRO A 142 -4.64 23.02 2.59
N VAL A 143 -3.49 23.65 2.83
CA VAL A 143 -3.38 24.91 3.56
C VAL A 143 -3.18 26.03 2.54
N THR A 144 -4.05 27.03 2.59
CA THR A 144 -3.89 28.22 1.77
C THR A 144 -3.24 29.33 2.60
N ARG A 145 -2.13 29.85 2.13
CA ARG A 145 -1.49 31.05 2.66
C ARG A 145 -1.68 32.17 1.65
N GLN A 146 -2.28 33.25 2.10
CA GLN A 146 -2.51 34.44 1.25
C GLN A 146 -1.97 35.67 1.96
N SER A 147 -1.16 36.43 1.24
CA SER A 147 -0.63 37.70 1.67
C SER A 147 -0.73 38.68 0.49
N GLY A 148 -1.59 39.67 0.60
CA GLY A 148 -1.88 40.62 -0.49
C GLY A 148 -2.35 39.87 -1.75
N LYS A 149 -1.66 40.10 -2.87
CA LYS A 149 -1.98 39.46 -4.16
C LYS A 149 -1.42 38.03 -4.31
N LYS A 150 -0.55 37.60 -3.39
CA LYS A 150 0.10 36.25 -3.49
C LYS A 150 -0.71 35.22 -2.72
N LYS A 151 -1.19 34.19 -3.43
CA LYS A 151 -1.90 33.04 -2.86
C LYS A 151 -1.10 31.78 -3.14
N ILE A 152 -0.73 31.04 -2.09
CA ILE A 152 0.00 29.77 -2.18
C ILE A 152 -0.85 28.68 -1.53
N VAL A 153 -1.04 27.59 -2.24
CA VAL A 153 -1.73 26.38 -1.75
C VAL A 153 -0.69 25.30 -1.52
N MET A 154 -0.61 24.79 -0.30
CA MET A 154 0.44 23.86 0.13
C MET A 154 -0.17 22.64 0.81
N ALA A 155 0.57 21.54 0.80
CA ALA A 155 0.27 20.38 1.64
C ALA A 155 0.44 20.73 3.13
N ARG A 156 -0.34 20.09 4.00
CA ARG A 156 -0.14 20.19 5.45
C ARG A 156 1.15 19.48 5.84
N PHE A 157 1.99 20.17 6.58
CA PHE A 157 3.24 19.61 7.07
C PHE A 157 3.04 18.85 8.39
N ILE A 158 2.31 19.46 9.34
CA ILE A 158 1.97 18.81 10.62
C ILE A 158 0.76 17.91 10.40
N ARG A 159 0.94 16.60 10.61
CA ARG A 159 -0.08 15.59 10.32
C ARG A 159 0.17 14.30 11.10
N ASN A 160 -0.83 13.43 11.15
CA ASN A 160 -0.67 12.04 11.51
C ASN A 160 -0.11 11.27 10.29
N ASP A 161 1.17 10.94 10.32
CA ASP A 161 1.85 10.29 9.19
C ASP A 161 1.32 8.87 8.92
N ARG A 162 0.87 8.14 9.95
CA ARG A 162 0.29 6.78 9.78
C ARG A 162 -1.03 6.84 9.02
N LEU A 163 -1.89 7.80 9.36
CA LEU A 163 -3.15 8.02 8.63
C LEU A 163 -2.89 8.54 7.22
N ALA A 164 -1.97 9.48 7.05
CA ALA A 164 -1.61 10.02 5.74
C ALA A 164 -1.07 8.94 4.80
N ASP A 165 -0.22 8.01 5.31
CA ASP A 165 0.25 6.85 4.53
C ASP A 165 -0.89 5.90 4.17
N ALA A 166 -1.80 5.58 5.10
CA ALA A 166 -2.94 4.73 4.84
C ALA A 166 -3.83 5.29 3.71
N LEU A 167 -4.19 6.56 3.81
CA LEU A 167 -5.02 7.24 2.81
C LEU A 167 -4.31 7.41 1.45
N HIS A 168 -2.99 7.59 1.45
CA HIS A 168 -2.22 7.62 0.22
C HIS A 168 -2.25 6.26 -0.50
N ARG A 169 -2.09 5.16 0.25
CA ARG A 169 -2.20 3.79 -0.28
C ARG A 169 -3.61 3.47 -0.76
N GLN A 170 -4.64 3.92 -0.03
CA GLN A 170 -6.03 3.82 -0.48
C GLN A 170 -6.21 4.52 -1.82
N ALA A 171 -5.79 5.79 -1.94
CA ALA A 171 -5.92 6.55 -3.18
C ALA A 171 -5.20 5.86 -4.36
N GLN A 172 -3.99 5.35 -4.14
CA GLN A 172 -3.24 4.61 -5.16
C GLN A 172 -3.97 3.34 -5.61
N SER A 173 -4.54 2.59 -4.67
CA SER A 173 -5.31 1.37 -4.94
C SER A 173 -6.64 1.69 -5.61
N ALA A 174 -7.30 2.79 -5.22
CA ALA A 174 -8.56 3.25 -5.77
C ALA A 174 -8.48 3.57 -7.27
N LEU A 175 -7.32 3.94 -7.80
CA LEU A 175 -7.12 4.17 -9.24
C LEU A 175 -7.45 2.94 -10.11
N ARG A 176 -7.40 1.74 -9.53
CA ARG A 176 -7.73 0.48 -10.22
C ARG A 176 -9.12 -0.01 -9.89
N ALA A 177 -9.66 0.39 -8.73
CA ALA A 177 -10.92 -0.12 -8.21
C ALA A 177 -12.13 0.74 -8.59
N SER A 178 -11.93 2.04 -8.89
CA SER A 178 -13.00 3.00 -9.14
C SER A 178 -12.70 3.83 -10.40
N PRO A 179 -13.54 3.73 -11.45
CA PRO A 179 -13.43 4.59 -12.63
C PRO A 179 -13.54 6.08 -12.30
N GLY A 180 -14.38 6.46 -11.35
CA GLY A 180 -14.54 7.85 -10.92
C GLY A 180 -13.30 8.38 -10.19
N ALA A 181 -12.66 7.55 -9.35
CA ALA A 181 -11.39 7.90 -8.72
C ALA A 181 -10.28 8.08 -9.76
N ARG A 182 -10.21 7.21 -10.77
CA ARG A 182 -9.27 7.32 -11.87
C ARG A 182 -9.49 8.59 -12.67
N ALA A 183 -10.70 8.86 -13.10
CA ALA A 183 -11.05 10.06 -13.85
C ALA A 183 -10.75 11.36 -13.06
N TYR A 184 -11.01 11.33 -11.73
CA TYR A 184 -10.66 12.46 -10.87
C TYR A 184 -9.14 12.68 -10.79
N TYR A 185 -8.37 11.61 -10.62
CA TYR A 185 -6.91 11.69 -10.59
C TYR A 185 -6.36 12.26 -11.89
N ASP A 186 -6.81 11.74 -13.05
CA ASP A 186 -6.35 12.19 -14.36
C ASP A 186 -6.63 13.69 -14.56
N GLU A 187 -7.84 14.17 -14.18
CA GLU A 187 -8.17 15.59 -14.21
C GLU A 187 -7.23 16.44 -13.32
N GLN A 188 -6.84 15.95 -12.14
CA GLN A 188 -5.88 16.67 -11.30
C GLN A 188 -4.49 16.71 -11.94
N ARG A 189 -4.09 15.66 -12.64
CA ARG A 189 -2.85 15.62 -13.43
C ARG A 189 -2.89 16.62 -14.58
N ASP A 190 -3.99 16.72 -15.30
CA ASP A 190 -4.21 17.67 -16.40
C ASP A 190 -4.17 19.13 -15.91
N LYS A 191 -4.60 19.38 -14.67
CA LYS A 191 -4.46 20.68 -13.99
C LYS A 191 -3.03 21.01 -13.55
N GLY A 192 -2.06 20.15 -13.85
CA GLY A 192 -0.65 20.36 -13.57
C GLY A 192 -0.16 19.90 -12.20
N LEU A 193 -0.99 19.18 -11.41
CA LEU A 193 -0.49 18.59 -10.17
C LEU A 193 0.49 17.44 -10.50
N ASP A 194 1.54 17.29 -9.70
CA ASP A 194 2.39 16.12 -9.72
C ASP A 194 1.65 14.86 -9.26
N HIS A 195 2.26 13.70 -9.36
CA HIS A 195 1.67 12.42 -8.99
C HIS A 195 1.16 12.41 -7.54
N ASP A 196 2.01 12.83 -6.62
CA ASP A 196 1.68 12.82 -5.18
C ASP A 196 0.63 13.89 -4.83
N GLY A 197 0.65 15.03 -5.52
CA GLY A 197 -0.37 16.07 -5.41
C GLY A 197 -1.74 15.59 -5.87
N ALA A 198 -1.81 14.89 -7.00
CA ALA A 198 -3.04 14.33 -7.53
C ALA A 198 -3.58 13.22 -6.63
N LEU A 199 -2.73 12.33 -6.10
CA LEU A 199 -3.13 11.31 -5.12
C LEU A 199 -3.63 11.95 -3.82
N ARG A 200 -3.01 13.02 -3.34
CA ARG A 200 -3.45 13.76 -2.15
C ARG A 200 -4.81 14.42 -2.38
N ALA A 201 -5.04 14.99 -3.56
CA ALA A 201 -6.35 15.53 -3.94
C ALA A 201 -7.42 14.43 -3.97
N LEU A 202 -7.09 13.25 -4.52
CA LEU A 202 -7.96 12.08 -4.52
C LEU A 202 -8.25 11.60 -3.10
N SER A 203 -7.23 11.46 -2.23
CA SER A 203 -7.40 11.11 -0.81
C SER A 203 -8.36 12.08 -0.11
N ASN A 204 -8.21 13.39 -0.35
CA ASN A 204 -9.11 14.39 0.20
C ASN A 204 -10.57 14.19 -0.25
N ARG A 205 -10.79 13.77 -1.49
CA ARG A 205 -12.12 13.44 -1.99
C ARG A 205 -12.67 12.18 -1.33
N LEU A 206 -11.88 11.10 -1.27
CA LEU A 206 -12.27 9.82 -0.66
C LEU A 206 -12.61 9.96 0.83
N VAL A 207 -11.82 10.73 1.60
CA VAL A 207 -12.15 11.04 3.01
C VAL A 207 -13.50 11.75 3.14
N GLY A 208 -13.84 12.62 2.18
CA GLY A 208 -15.17 13.26 2.16
C GLY A 208 -16.30 12.28 1.88
N ILE A 209 -16.10 11.34 0.97
CA ILE A 209 -17.05 10.28 0.64
C ILE A 209 -17.21 9.35 1.85
N LEU A 210 -16.11 8.87 2.44
CA LEU A 210 -16.13 8.06 3.66
C LEU A 210 -16.91 8.76 4.79
N HIS A 211 -16.69 10.06 5.01
CA HIS A 211 -17.44 10.81 6.02
C HIS A 211 -18.95 10.79 5.74
N GLY A 212 -19.35 10.93 4.46
CA GLY A 212 -20.76 10.82 4.06
C GLY A 212 -21.34 9.45 4.38
N CYS A 213 -20.66 8.39 3.96
CA CYS A 213 -21.06 7.01 4.22
C CYS A 213 -21.21 6.71 5.72
N LEU A 214 -20.24 7.12 6.53
CA LEU A 214 -20.28 6.93 8.00
C LEU A 214 -21.43 7.72 8.66
N LYS A 215 -21.69 8.95 8.17
CA LYS A 215 -22.78 9.78 8.71
C LYS A 215 -24.16 9.22 8.40
N THR A 216 -24.34 8.58 7.25
CA THR A 216 -25.63 8.03 6.80
C THR A 216 -25.79 6.54 7.08
N GLY A 217 -24.73 5.85 7.54
CA GLY A 217 -24.72 4.40 7.71
C GLY A 217 -24.81 3.63 6.37
N THR A 218 -24.42 4.25 5.23
CA THR A 218 -24.54 3.67 3.90
C THR A 218 -23.19 3.18 3.36
N LEU A 219 -23.23 2.15 2.53
CA LEU A 219 -22.05 1.70 1.81
C LEU A 219 -21.67 2.69 0.70
N TYR A 220 -20.42 2.62 0.27
CA TYR A 220 -19.98 3.36 -0.91
C TYR A 220 -20.75 2.91 -2.16
N ASP A 221 -21.21 3.88 -2.90
CA ASP A 221 -21.79 3.71 -4.23
C ASP A 221 -21.08 4.60 -5.24
N GLU A 222 -20.57 3.98 -6.29
CA GLU A 222 -19.77 4.66 -7.33
C GLU A 222 -20.54 5.79 -8.02
N ALA A 223 -21.79 5.52 -8.40
CA ALA A 223 -22.62 6.47 -9.14
C ALA A 223 -22.93 7.70 -8.27
N THR A 224 -23.31 7.49 -7.03
CA THR A 224 -23.59 8.56 -6.07
C THR A 224 -22.33 9.38 -5.73
N ALA A 225 -21.22 8.73 -5.49
CA ALA A 225 -19.96 9.38 -5.10
C ALA A 225 -19.41 10.33 -6.17
N TRP A 226 -19.67 10.04 -7.45
CA TRP A 226 -19.16 10.78 -8.60
C TRP A 226 -20.25 11.43 -9.47
N SER A 227 -21.51 11.43 -9.04
CA SER A 227 -22.69 11.93 -9.80
C SER A 227 -22.53 13.34 -10.35
N HIS A 228 -21.98 14.27 -9.57
CA HIS A 228 -21.76 15.66 -9.97
C HIS A 228 -20.73 15.85 -11.10
N ARG A 229 -19.94 14.80 -11.43
CA ARG A 229 -18.97 14.83 -12.56
C ARG A 229 -19.63 14.45 -13.88
N VAL A 230 -20.63 13.55 -13.83
CA VAL A 230 -21.38 13.12 -15.02
C VAL A 230 -22.14 14.31 -15.60
N THR A 231 -22.63 15.23 -14.77
CA THR A 231 -23.35 16.43 -15.20
C THR A 231 -22.47 17.42 -15.94
N THR A 232 -21.19 17.56 -15.55
CA THR A 232 -20.26 18.51 -16.18
C THR A 232 -19.76 18.03 -17.55
N SER A 233 -19.66 16.72 -17.77
CA SER A 233 -19.28 16.13 -19.08
C SER A 233 -20.40 16.17 -20.12
N ARG A 234 -21.66 16.36 -19.71
CA ARG A 234 -22.82 16.48 -20.63
C ARG A 234 -23.11 17.91 -21.08
N ALA A 235 -22.45 18.91 -20.47
CA ALA A 235 -22.64 20.33 -20.74
C ALA A 235 -21.47 20.95 -21.55
N ALA A 236 -20.55 20.14 -22.05
CA ALA A 236 -19.46 20.50 -22.94
C ALA A 236 -19.63 19.77 -24.29
#